data_434a37152817927ffa11d5f080fd2557
#
_entry.id   434a37152817927ffa11d5f080fd2557
#
_cell.length_a   1.000
_cell.length_b   1.000
_cell.length_c   1.000
_cell.angle_alpha   90.00
_cell.angle_beta   90.00
_cell.angle_gamma   90.00
#
_symmetry.space_group_name_H-M   'P 1'
#
loop_
_entity.id
_entity.type
_entity.pdbx_description
1 polymer ?
#
loop_
_entity_poly.entity_id
_entity_poly.type
_entity_poly.pdbx_seq_one_letter_code
_entity_poly.pdbx_strand_id
1 'polypeptide(L)'
;SILKETSQQANLITLESPILSKGSYDLLVSKEFSKDKSKVFDISFDKTKSNLEGFLDKLCEDVYEAVINKKSLIILSDRDVVKGNSVAPSLLVIGRVHQHLINKGVRLKASLIVVSGEIRDAHDLSCHIAYGASAVWPYLALEKARLLSIDNPDLNLSPAQAQENYRDALNKGLLKIMSKMGICTVSSYRGSEIYEIIGPVSYTHLTLPTSR
;
A
#
# COMPACT_ATOMS: atom_id res chain seq x y z
N SER A 1 12.79 -11.63 -23.88
CA SER A 1 14.15 -11.98 -23.44
C SER A 1 14.58 -10.99 -22.37
N ILE A 2 15.06 -11.49 -21.22
CA ILE A 2 15.57 -10.68 -20.10
C ILE A 2 16.74 -9.77 -20.53
N LEU A 3 17.37 -10.06 -21.65
CA LEU A 3 18.54 -9.36 -22.18
C LEU A 3 18.22 -8.35 -23.30
N LYS A 4 16.96 -8.15 -23.68
CA LYS A 4 16.58 -7.08 -24.64
C LYS A 4 16.12 -5.86 -23.86
N GLU A 5 16.97 -4.85 -23.78
CA GLU A 5 16.60 -3.52 -23.31
C GLU A 5 15.63 -2.90 -24.32
N THR A 6 14.47 -2.48 -23.83
CA THR A 6 13.49 -1.73 -24.61
C THR A 6 13.23 -0.39 -23.93
N SER A 7 12.99 0.66 -24.72
CA SER A 7 12.65 1.98 -24.19
C SER A 7 11.40 1.97 -23.26
N GLN A 8 10.56 0.95 -23.35
CA GLN A 8 9.40 0.77 -22.48
C GLN A 8 9.79 0.32 -21.05
N GLN A 9 10.96 -0.29 -20.87
CA GLN A 9 11.46 -0.69 -19.55
C GLN A 9 11.94 0.51 -18.70
N ALA A 10 12.24 1.64 -19.35
CA ALA A 10 12.67 2.88 -18.70
C ALA A 10 11.50 3.76 -18.20
N ASN A 11 10.25 3.39 -18.48
CA ASN A 11 9.05 4.14 -18.07
C ASN A 11 8.62 3.79 -16.64
N LEU A 12 9.54 3.92 -15.69
CA LEU A 12 9.31 3.66 -14.27
C LEU A 12 9.11 4.98 -13.52
N ILE A 13 8.13 5.00 -12.62
CA ILE A 13 7.96 6.09 -11.65
C ILE A 13 8.98 5.86 -10.54
N THR A 14 9.91 6.78 -10.38
CA THR A 14 10.85 6.76 -9.26
C THR A 14 10.29 7.62 -8.13
N LEU A 15 10.20 7.05 -6.94
CA LEU A 15 9.80 7.74 -5.71
C LEU A 15 11.02 7.83 -4.80
N GLU A 16 11.25 8.99 -4.19
CA GLU A 16 12.31 9.17 -3.19
C GLU A 16 12.03 8.37 -1.90
N SER A 17 10.75 8.12 -1.63
CA SER A 17 10.28 7.41 -0.45
C SER A 17 9.04 6.57 -0.80
N PRO A 18 8.87 5.40 -0.18
CA PRO A 18 7.63 4.63 -0.32
C PRO A 18 6.44 5.27 0.41
N ILE A 19 6.66 6.36 1.16
CA ILE A 19 5.62 7.07 1.90
C ILE A 19 5.18 8.30 1.11
N LEU A 20 3.97 8.25 0.59
CA LEU A 20 3.41 9.32 -0.23
C LEU A 20 2.93 10.48 0.64
N SER A 21 3.16 11.71 0.18
CA SER A 21 2.40 12.89 0.60
C SER A 21 1.07 12.95 -0.16
N LYS A 22 0.18 13.87 0.29
CA LYS A 22 -1.06 14.14 -0.46
C LYS A 22 -0.75 14.58 -1.90
N GLY A 23 0.20 15.51 -2.09
CA GLY A 23 0.58 15.99 -3.41
C GLY A 23 1.16 14.88 -4.31
N SER A 24 2.00 13.99 -3.77
CA SER A 24 2.52 12.84 -4.52
C SER A 24 1.40 11.87 -4.92
N TYR A 25 0.45 11.62 -4.03
CA TYR A 25 -0.70 10.78 -4.32
C TYR A 25 -1.59 11.41 -5.40
N ASP A 26 -1.97 12.69 -5.25
CA ASP A 26 -2.81 13.40 -6.21
C ASP A 26 -2.17 13.41 -7.61
N LEU A 27 -0.86 13.57 -7.70
CA LEU A 27 -0.10 13.46 -8.95
C LEU A 27 -0.21 12.06 -9.57
N LEU A 28 0.02 11.01 -8.76
CA LEU A 28 -0.01 9.61 -9.23
C LEU A 28 -1.38 9.19 -9.78
N VAL A 29 -2.48 9.72 -9.21
CA VAL A 29 -3.84 9.40 -9.68
C VAL A 29 -4.32 10.33 -10.80
N SER A 30 -3.63 11.44 -11.06
CA SER A 30 -4.03 12.38 -12.10
C SER A 30 -4.01 11.72 -13.48
N LYS A 31 -4.97 12.06 -14.35
CA LYS A 31 -5.04 11.50 -15.71
C LYS A 31 -3.82 11.90 -16.57
N GLU A 32 -3.27 13.08 -16.32
CA GLU A 32 -2.11 13.59 -17.04
C GLU A 32 -0.87 12.72 -16.77
N PHE A 33 -0.65 12.34 -15.52
CA PHE A 33 0.50 11.55 -15.11
C PHE A 33 0.30 10.06 -15.33
N SER A 34 -0.82 9.52 -14.86
CA SER A 34 -1.09 8.08 -14.93
C SER A 34 -1.46 7.61 -16.35
N LYS A 35 -1.79 8.53 -17.28
CA LYS A 35 -2.26 8.20 -18.62
C LYS A 35 -3.35 7.12 -18.60
N ASP A 36 -4.29 7.24 -17.68
CA ASP A 36 -5.38 6.28 -17.43
C ASP A 36 -4.93 4.87 -17.01
N LYS A 37 -3.72 4.73 -16.50
CA LYS A 37 -3.19 3.43 -16.02
C LYS A 37 -3.46 3.15 -14.55
N SER A 38 -3.99 4.12 -13.81
CA SER A 38 -4.37 3.96 -12.40
C SER A 38 -5.80 3.44 -12.26
N LYS A 39 -6.05 2.69 -11.19
CA LYS A 39 -7.39 2.32 -10.73
C LYS A 39 -7.43 2.26 -9.21
N VAL A 40 -8.40 2.96 -8.62
CA VAL A 40 -8.66 2.94 -7.18
C VAL A 40 -9.72 1.90 -6.88
N PHE A 41 -9.49 1.12 -5.84
CA PHE A 41 -10.43 0.15 -5.28
C PHE A 41 -10.73 0.54 -3.84
N ASP A 42 -12.00 0.69 -3.52
CA ASP A 42 -12.47 0.83 -2.14
C ASP A 42 -12.33 -0.53 -1.44
N ILE A 43 -11.70 -0.54 -0.29
CA ILE A 43 -11.55 -1.73 0.55
C ILE A 43 -12.61 -1.83 1.65
N SER A 44 -13.68 -1.04 1.55
CA SER A 44 -14.86 -1.16 2.40
C SER A 44 -15.93 -2.06 1.77
N PHE A 45 -16.71 -2.72 2.60
CA PHE A 45 -17.77 -3.62 2.16
C PHE A 45 -19.00 -3.58 3.08
N ASP A 46 -20.15 -3.91 2.51
CA ASP A 46 -21.41 -4.04 3.20
C ASP A 46 -21.53 -5.46 3.80
N LYS A 47 -21.45 -5.57 5.13
CA LYS A 47 -21.56 -6.86 5.86
C LYS A 47 -22.90 -7.57 5.65
N THR A 48 -23.93 -6.86 5.20
CA THR A 48 -25.23 -7.48 4.93
C THR A 48 -25.25 -8.23 3.60
N LYS A 49 -24.32 -7.88 2.67
CA LYS A 49 -24.24 -8.44 1.32
C LYS A 49 -23.12 -9.45 1.15
N SER A 50 -22.06 -9.35 1.92
CA SER A 50 -20.91 -10.23 1.82
C SER A 50 -20.19 -10.36 3.16
N ASN A 51 -19.63 -11.53 3.42
CA ASN A 51 -18.63 -11.69 4.48
C ASN A 51 -17.26 -11.19 3.97
N LEU A 52 -16.28 -11.08 4.88
CA LEU A 52 -14.95 -10.57 4.56
C LEU A 52 -14.25 -11.43 3.48
N GLU A 53 -14.36 -12.74 3.56
CA GLU A 53 -13.74 -13.69 2.61
C GLU A 53 -14.28 -13.50 1.20
N GLY A 54 -15.61 -13.52 1.03
CA GLY A 54 -16.24 -13.30 -0.27
C GLY A 54 -15.96 -11.93 -0.86
N PHE A 55 -15.83 -10.89 -0.01
CA PHE A 55 -15.42 -9.57 -0.43
C PHE A 55 -13.96 -9.59 -0.95
N LEU A 56 -13.03 -10.22 -0.22
CA LEU A 56 -11.63 -10.31 -0.61
C LEU A 56 -11.45 -11.08 -1.91
N ASP A 57 -12.17 -12.18 -2.09
CA ASP A 57 -12.11 -12.98 -3.31
C ASP A 57 -12.57 -12.16 -4.52
N LYS A 58 -13.71 -11.47 -4.39
CA LYS A 58 -14.19 -10.57 -5.43
C LYS A 58 -13.20 -9.43 -5.73
N LEU A 59 -12.68 -8.77 -4.70
CA LEU A 59 -11.70 -7.71 -4.86
C LEU A 59 -10.45 -8.20 -5.61
N CYS A 60 -9.98 -9.41 -5.31
CA CYS A 60 -8.82 -10.00 -5.98
C CYS A 60 -9.06 -10.23 -7.47
N GLU A 61 -10.23 -10.74 -7.86
CA GLU A 61 -10.57 -10.91 -9.28
C GLU A 61 -10.76 -9.56 -9.98
N ASP A 62 -11.43 -8.59 -9.35
CA ASP A 62 -11.61 -7.23 -9.91
C ASP A 62 -10.26 -6.53 -10.13
N VAL A 63 -9.29 -6.73 -9.23
CA VAL A 63 -7.91 -6.23 -9.37
C VAL A 63 -7.18 -6.96 -10.49
N TYR A 64 -7.28 -8.28 -10.55
CA TYR A 64 -6.69 -9.09 -11.63
C TYR A 64 -7.18 -8.64 -13.00
N GLU A 65 -8.49 -8.48 -13.17
CA GLU A 65 -9.08 -7.98 -14.42
C GLU A 65 -8.55 -6.58 -14.79
N ALA A 66 -8.42 -5.68 -13.80
CA ALA A 66 -7.85 -4.36 -14.04
C ALA A 66 -6.41 -4.45 -14.55
N VAL A 67 -5.58 -5.33 -13.98
CA VAL A 67 -4.19 -5.54 -14.40
C VAL A 67 -4.11 -6.11 -15.82
N ILE A 68 -4.98 -7.07 -16.17
CA ILE A 68 -5.07 -7.61 -17.53
C ILE A 68 -5.50 -6.50 -18.52
N ASN A 69 -6.39 -5.61 -18.10
CA ASN A 69 -6.83 -4.44 -18.87
C ASN A 69 -5.81 -3.27 -18.82
N LYS A 70 -4.52 -3.58 -18.58
CA LYS A 70 -3.38 -2.64 -18.63
C LYS A 70 -3.38 -1.55 -17.56
N LYS A 71 -4.14 -1.71 -16.47
CA LYS A 71 -3.97 -0.85 -15.29
C LYS A 71 -2.70 -1.30 -14.56
N SER A 72 -1.69 -0.46 -14.55
CA SER A 72 -0.38 -0.74 -13.95
C SER A 72 -0.19 -0.10 -12.57
N LEU A 73 -1.13 0.73 -12.13
CA LEU A 73 -1.14 1.37 -10.83
C LEU A 73 -2.45 1.06 -10.12
N ILE A 74 -2.40 0.12 -9.20
CA ILE A 74 -3.55 -0.34 -8.40
C ILE A 74 -3.48 0.33 -7.03
N ILE A 75 -4.56 0.99 -6.63
CA ILE A 75 -4.65 1.72 -5.38
C ILE A 75 -5.76 1.09 -4.54
N LEU A 76 -5.39 0.60 -3.36
CA LEU A 76 -6.28 0.01 -2.37
C LEU A 76 -6.53 1.06 -1.29
N SER A 77 -7.77 1.52 -1.14
CA SER A 77 -8.08 2.70 -0.31
C SER A 77 -9.23 2.44 0.67
N ASP A 78 -9.04 2.84 1.93
CA ASP A 78 -10.10 2.92 2.94
C ASP A 78 -10.62 4.36 3.15
N ARG A 79 -10.25 5.29 2.28
CA ARG A 79 -10.49 6.72 2.51
C ARG A 79 -11.95 7.14 2.34
N ASP A 80 -12.61 6.61 1.33
CA ASP A 80 -13.94 7.08 0.92
C ASP A 80 -15.04 6.09 1.36
N VAL A 81 -14.96 5.64 2.61
CA VAL A 81 -15.88 4.64 3.17
C VAL A 81 -17.32 5.15 3.23
N VAL A 82 -18.21 4.40 2.63
CA VAL A 82 -19.65 4.67 2.72
C VAL A 82 -20.16 4.40 4.14
N LYS A 83 -20.97 5.31 4.67
CA LYS A 83 -21.57 5.15 6.00
C LYS A 83 -22.34 3.83 6.11
N GLY A 84 -22.00 3.03 7.11
CA GLY A 84 -22.59 1.71 7.35
C GLY A 84 -21.77 0.56 6.81
N ASN A 85 -20.80 0.79 5.93
CA ASN A 85 -19.87 -0.21 5.49
C ASN A 85 -18.79 -0.48 6.55
N SER A 86 -18.20 -1.66 6.47
CA SER A 86 -17.01 -2.05 7.24
C SER A 86 -15.78 -2.00 6.36
N VAL A 87 -14.67 -1.61 6.95
CA VAL A 87 -13.37 -1.62 6.26
C VAL A 87 -12.71 -2.98 6.44
N ALA A 88 -12.25 -3.55 5.35
CA ALA A 88 -11.37 -4.72 5.44
C ALA A 88 -9.98 -4.28 5.91
N PRO A 89 -9.33 -5.02 6.84
CA PRO A 89 -7.99 -4.67 7.30
C PRO A 89 -7.02 -4.50 6.14
N SER A 90 -6.39 -3.34 6.03
CA SER A 90 -5.58 -2.98 4.85
C SER A 90 -4.38 -3.91 4.67
N LEU A 91 -3.79 -4.40 5.76
CA LEU A 91 -2.69 -5.37 5.71
C LEU A 91 -3.14 -6.72 5.14
N LEU A 92 -4.33 -7.19 5.50
CA LEU A 92 -4.91 -8.41 4.96
C LEU A 92 -5.23 -8.26 3.47
N VAL A 93 -5.80 -7.12 3.09
CA VAL A 93 -6.12 -6.80 1.69
C VAL A 93 -4.88 -6.82 0.81
N ILE A 94 -3.82 -6.09 1.22
CA ILE A 94 -2.60 -6.03 0.40
C ILE A 94 -1.95 -7.41 0.26
N GLY A 95 -1.86 -8.18 1.34
CA GLY A 95 -1.29 -9.53 1.29
C GLY A 95 -2.10 -10.46 0.38
N ARG A 96 -3.43 -10.45 0.48
CA ARG A 96 -4.30 -11.29 -0.34
C ARG A 96 -4.21 -10.93 -1.84
N VAL A 97 -4.27 -9.63 -2.16
CA VAL A 97 -4.14 -9.14 -3.55
C VAL A 97 -2.75 -9.46 -4.11
N HIS A 98 -1.69 -9.22 -3.33
CA HIS A 98 -0.32 -9.53 -3.73
C HIS A 98 -0.15 -11.00 -4.10
N GLN A 99 -0.59 -11.90 -3.22
CA GLN A 99 -0.48 -13.35 -3.43
C GLN A 99 -1.35 -13.82 -4.60
N HIS A 100 -2.57 -13.28 -4.73
CA HIS A 100 -3.45 -13.60 -5.85
C HIS A 100 -2.80 -13.25 -7.20
N LEU A 101 -2.21 -12.05 -7.32
CA LEU A 101 -1.52 -11.64 -8.54
C LEU A 101 -0.26 -12.47 -8.84
N ILE A 102 0.43 -12.98 -7.80
CA ILE A 102 1.53 -13.95 -7.96
C ILE A 102 1.00 -15.24 -8.56
N ASN A 103 -0.03 -15.82 -7.96
CA ASN A 103 -0.64 -17.08 -8.40
C ASN A 103 -1.16 -16.99 -9.85
N LYS A 104 -1.66 -15.82 -10.25
CA LYS A 104 -2.08 -15.54 -11.64
C LYS A 104 -0.90 -15.20 -12.58
N GLY A 105 0.33 -15.12 -12.09
CA GLY A 105 1.54 -14.81 -12.90
C GLY A 105 1.62 -13.37 -13.42
N VAL A 106 0.87 -12.43 -12.83
CA VAL A 106 0.78 -11.04 -13.32
C VAL A 106 1.28 -9.98 -12.33
N ARG A 107 1.80 -10.39 -11.16
CA ARG A 107 2.22 -9.47 -10.09
C ARG A 107 3.18 -8.36 -10.56
N LEU A 108 4.09 -8.68 -11.47
CA LEU A 108 5.08 -7.73 -11.99
C LEU A 108 4.50 -6.69 -12.96
N LYS A 109 3.26 -6.85 -13.40
CA LYS A 109 2.60 -5.91 -14.34
C LYS A 109 2.01 -4.69 -13.64
N ALA A 110 1.88 -4.72 -12.29
CA ALA A 110 1.26 -3.64 -11.54
C ALA A 110 2.01 -3.29 -10.25
N SER A 111 2.04 -2.00 -9.93
CA SER A 111 2.42 -1.48 -8.63
C SER A 111 1.18 -1.38 -7.73
N LEU A 112 1.31 -1.81 -6.48
CA LEU A 112 0.25 -1.76 -5.48
C LEU A 112 0.52 -0.59 -4.52
N ILE A 113 -0.42 0.33 -4.40
CA ILE A 113 -0.39 1.44 -3.43
C ILE A 113 -1.48 1.20 -2.41
N VAL A 114 -1.15 1.37 -1.13
CA VAL A 114 -2.11 1.32 -0.03
C VAL A 114 -2.36 2.73 0.50
N VAL A 115 -3.61 3.13 0.52
CA VAL A 115 -4.08 4.38 1.12
C VAL A 115 -4.91 3.99 2.34
N SER A 116 -4.35 4.16 3.53
CA SER A 116 -5.02 3.65 4.74
C SER A 116 -4.80 4.51 5.97
N GLY A 117 -5.87 4.64 6.75
CA GLY A 117 -5.85 5.21 8.09
C GLY A 117 -5.26 4.28 9.14
N GLU A 118 -5.08 2.99 8.84
CA GLU A 118 -4.51 2.01 9.77
C GLU A 118 -2.99 2.13 9.92
N ILE A 119 -2.30 2.73 8.95
CA ILE A 119 -0.83 2.88 8.96
C ILE A 119 -0.48 4.07 9.84
N ARG A 120 0.03 3.82 11.05
CA ARG A 120 0.27 4.82 12.08
C ARG A 120 1.73 4.98 12.47
N ASP A 121 2.52 3.94 12.32
CA ASP A 121 3.91 3.94 12.74
C ASP A 121 4.83 3.20 11.75
N ALA A 122 6.11 3.10 12.08
CA ALA A 122 7.10 2.44 11.23
C ALA A 122 6.88 0.91 11.16
N HIS A 123 6.26 0.29 12.16
CA HIS A 123 5.92 -1.13 12.13
C HIS A 123 4.80 -1.40 11.15
N ASP A 124 3.67 -0.67 11.27
CA ASP A 124 2.55 -0.78 10.34
C ASP A 124 3.03 -0.57 8.89
N LEU A 125 3.85 0.49 8.66
CA LEU A 125 4.46 0.77 7.38
C LEU A 125 5.28 -0.41 6.86
N SER A 126 6.18 -0.94 7.69
CA SER A 126 7.10 -2.01 7.30
C SER A 126 6.34 -3.29 6.95
N CYS A 127 5.29 -3.63 7.70
CA CYS A 127 4.42 -4.75 7.40
C CYS A 127 3.74 -4.59 6.03
N HIS A 128 3.14 -3.42 5.74
CA HIS A 128 2.48 -3.21 4.45
C HIS A 128 3.44 -3.33 3.26
N ILE A 129 4.67 -2.81 3.37
CA ILE A 129 5.69 -2.97 2.32
C ILE A 129 6.08 -4.45 2.20
N ALA A 130 6.34 -5.14 3.30
CA ALA A 130 6.71 -6.56 3.29
C ALA A 130 5.61 -7.44 2.67
N TYR A 131 4.33 -7.12 2.90
CA TYR A 131 3.19 -7.81 2.31
C TYR A 131 2.86 -7.38 0.87
N GLY A 132 3.69 -6.54 0.26
CA GLY A 132 3.66 -6.32 -1.18
C GLY A 132 3.33 -4.91 -1.64
N ALA A 133 3.10 -3.94 -0.74
CA ALA A 133 2.88 -2.56 -1.13
C ALA A 133 4.15 -1.96 -1.78
N SER A 134 3.99 -1.26 -2.89
CA SER A 134 5.06 -0.51 -3.54
C SER A 134 5.24 0.88 -2.91
N ALA A 135 4.14 1.46 -2.45
CA ALA A 135 4.10 2.71 -1.69
C ALA A 135 2.83 2.74 -0.83
N VAL A 136 2.82 3.61 0.18
CA VAL A 136 1.70 3.82 1.08
C VAL A 136 1.41 5.30 1.26
N TRP A 137 0.14 5.64 1.48
CA TRP A 137 -0.26 6.97 1.94
C TRP A 137 -1.00 6.85 3.27
N PRO A 138 -0.30 7.10 4.41
CA PRO A 138 -0.87 7.07 5.76
C PRO A 138 -1.64 8.37 6.04
N TYR A 139 -2.76 8.58 5.34
CA TYR A 139 -3.43 9.87 5.28
C TYR A 139 -3.92 10.39 6.64
N LEU A 140 -4.46 9.50 7.51
CA LEU A 140 -4.92 9.91 8.84
C LEU A 140 -3.76 10.29 9.77
N ALA A 141 -2.65 9.56 9.71
CA ALA A 141 -1.48 9.87 10.53
C ALA A 141 -0.86 11.21 10.12
N LEU A 142 -0.76 11.48 8.81
CA LEU A 142 -0.28 12.76 8.30
C LEU A 142 -1.24 13.91 8.64
N GLU A 143 -2.55 13.67 8.58
CA GLU A 143 -3.54 14.67 8.97
C GLU A 143 -3.48 14.95 10.49
N LYS A 144 -3.28 13.91 11.31
CA LYS A 144 -3.08 14.07 12.75
C LYS A 144 -1.83 14.89 13.07
N ALA A 145 -0.72 14.65 12.36
CA ALA A 145 0.50 15.46 12.51
C ALA A 145 0.24 16.94 12.15
N ARG A 146 -0.53 17.19 11.07
CA ARG A 146 -0.96 18.53 10.67
C ARG A 146 -1.78 19.22 11.76
N LEU A 147 -2.79 18.53 12.30
CA LEU A 147 -3.67 19.07 13.34
C LEU A 147 -2.89 19.35 14.64
N LEU A 148 -1.99 18.46 15.05
CA LEU A 148 -1.16 18.68 16.24
C LEU A 148 -0.35 19.95 16.18
N SER A 149 0.15 20.37 15.02
CA SER A 149 0.89 21.62 14.89
C SER A 149 -0.01 22.86 14.99
N ILE A 150 -1.27 22.73 14.60
CA ILE A 150 -2.26 23.80 14.71
C ILE A 150 -2.74 23.94 16.16
N ASP A 151 -3.01 22.81 16.81
CA ASP A 151 -3.52 22.76 18.19
C ASP A 151 -2.45 23.17 19.22
N ASN A 152 -1.16 23.12 18.84
CA ASN A 152 -0.02 23.44 19.71
C ASN A 152 0.95 24.45 19.06
N PRO A 153 0.59 25.74 19.04
CA PRO A 153 1.43 26.78 18.42
C PRO A 153 2.84 26.88 18.99
N ASP A 154 3.02 26.49 20.25
CA ASP A 154 4.32 26.51 20.96
C ASP A 154 5.38 25.57 20.30
N LEU A 155 4.95 24.64 19.48
CA LEU A 155 5.85 23.77 18.71
C LEU A 155 6.61 24.53 17.62
N ASN A 156 6.17 25.74 17.25
CA ASN A 156 6.77 26.55 16.17
C ASN A 156 6.97 25.80 14.85
N LEU A 157 6.04 24.89 14.54
CA LEU A 157 6.04 24.08 13.32
C LEU A 157 4.87 24.47 12.42
N SER A 158 5.15 24.73 11.16
CA SER A 158 4.06 24.83 10.18
C SER A 158 3.38 23.46 9.97
N PRO A 159 2.08 23.44 9.58
CA PRO A 159 1.38 22.19 9.28
C PRO A 159 2.10 21.29 8.24
N ALA A 160 2.69 21.90 7.23
CA ALA A 160 3.48 21.20 6.22
C ALA A 160 4.75 20.59 6.80
N GLN A 161 5.46 21.37 7.64
CA GLN A 161 6.67 20.89 8.31
C GLN A 161 6.37 19.71 9.26
N ALA A 162 5.24 19.76 9.98
CA ALA A 162 4.83 18.68 10.86
C ALA A 162 4.57 17.38 10.08
N GLN A 163 3.91 17.46 8.93
CA GLN A 163 3.70 16.29 8.05
C GLN A 163 5.02 15.75 7.51
N GLU A 164 5.94 16.62 7.08
CA GLU A 164 7.22 16.19 6.53
C GLU A 164 8.10 15.56 7.62
N ASN A 165 8.19 16.15 8.81
CA ASN A 165 8.90 15.57 9.93
C ASN A 165 8.36 14.17 10.30
N TYR A 166 7.05 14.00 10.21
CA TYR A 166 6.43 12.70 10.47
C TYR A 166 6.80 11.67 9.38
N ARG A 167 6.78 12.07 8.10
CA ARG A 167 7.22 11.22 6.98
C ARG A 167 8.69 10.81 7.14
N ASP A 168 9.54 11.75 7.51
CA ASP A 168 10.97 11.49 7.77
C ASP A 168 11.17 10.50 8.92
N ALA A 169 10.40 10.65 9.99
CA ALA A 169 10.43 9.71 11.11
C ALA A 169 10.03 8.29 10.69
N LEU A 170 8.97 8.16 9.88
CA LEU A 170 8.56 6.88 9.31
C LEU A 170 9.63 6.28 8.39
N ASN A 171 10.25 7.10 7.53
CA ASN A 171 11.36 6.68 6.66
C ASN A 171 12.54 6.15 7.46
N LYS A 172 12.98 6.90 8.47
CA LYS A 172 14.07 6.48 9.37
C LYS A 172 13.73 5.19 10.10
N GLY A 173 12.48 5.05 10.53
CA GLY A 173 11.97 3.83 11.14
C GLY A 173 12.03 2.62 10.20
N LEU A 174 11.56 2.77 8.97
CA LEU A 174 11.62 1.72 7.94
C LEU A 174 13.07 1.30 7.65
N LEU A 175 13.96 2.28 7.43
CA LEU A 175 15.38 2.01 7.18
C LEU A 175 16.04 1.27 8.35
N LYS A 176 15.70 1.62 9.59
CA LYS A 176 16.18 0.92 10.78
C LYS A 176 15.71 -0.54 10.84
N ILE A 177 14.44 -0.80 10.49
CA ILE A 177 13.88 -2.16 10.43
C ILE A 177 14.58 -2.95 9.33
N MET A 178 14.67 -2.41 8.12
CA MET A 178 15.36 -3.05 6.99
C MET A 178 16.83 -3.37 7.31
N SER A 179 17.54 -2.44 7.95
CA SER A 179 18.91 -2.66 8.39
C SER A 179 19.05 -3.82 9.36
N LYS A 180 18.12 -3.95 10.33
CA LYS A 180 18.10 -5.08 11.27
C LYS A 180 17.81 -6.43 10.58
N MET A 181 17.03 -6.41 9.49
CA MET A 181 16.76 -7.60 8.69
C MET A 181 17.85 -7.89 7.66
N GLY A 182 18.86 -7.03 7.53
CA GLY A 182 19.93 -7.19 6.54
C GLY A 182 19.50 -6.95 5.10
N ILE A 183 18.41 -6.23 4.87
CA ILE A 183 17.85 -5.95 3.53
C ILE A 183 18.13 -4.51 3.14
N CYS A 184 18.87 -4.31 2.04
CA CYS A 184 19.35 -2.99 1.63
C CYS A 184 18.37 -2.21 0.74
N THR A 185 17.45 -2.88 0.02
CA THR A 185 16.55 -2.23 -0.93
C THR A 185 15.09 -2.49 -0.61
N VAL A 186 14.23 -1.50 -0.82
CA VAL A 186 12.77 -1.65 -0.64
C VAL A 186 12.19 -2.69 -1.60
N SER A 187 12.75 -2.81 -2.80
CA SER A 187 12.32 -3.82 -3.77
C SER A 187 12.55 -5.26 -3.28
N SER A 188 13.65 -5.50 -2.57
CA SER A 188 13.94 -6.82 -1.96
C SER A 188 13.18 -7.05 -0.66
N TYR A 189 12.80 -5.96 0.04
CA TYR A 189 11.99 -6.04 1.25
C TYR A 189 10.53 -6.36 0.93
N ARG A 190 10.04 -5.90 -0.22
CA ARG A 190 8.67 -6.10 -0.67
C ARG A 190 8.40 -7.57 -1.03
N GLY A 191 7.43 -8.17 -0.35
CA GLY A 191 7.09 -9.59 -0.52
C GLY A 191 8.13 -10.54 0.09
N SER A 192 8.90 -10.08 1.09
CA SER A 192 10.02 -10.82 1.69
C SER A 192 9.63 -11.90 2.70
N GLU A 193 8.33 -12.05 3.02
CA GLU A 193 7.80 -13.08 3.94
C GLU A 193 8.47 -13.11 5.33
N ILE A 194 8.98 -11.95 5.79
CA ILE A 194 9.68 -11.81 7.06
C ILE A 194 8.78 -11.58 8.28
N TYR A 195 7.48 -11.44 8.06
CA TYR A 195 6.48 -11.28 9.11
C TYR A 195 5.49 -12.43 9.07
N GLU A 196 5.10 -12.89 10.25
CA GLU A 196 4.02 -13.85 10.43
C GLU A 196 2.79 -13.16 11.04
N ILE A 197 1.60 -13.52 10.56
CA ILE A 197 0.35 -13.10 11.18
C ILE A 197 -0.01 -14.15 12.23
N ILE A 198 -0.01 -13.75 13.50
CA ILE A 198 -0.45 -14.58 14.60
C ILE A 198 -1.94 -14.33 14.81
N GLY A 199 -2.77 -15.32 14.50
CA GLY A 199 -4.22 -15.18 14.61
C GLY A 199 -4.99 -16.39 14.09
N PRO A 200 -6.29 -16.25 13.80
CA PRO A 200 -7.08 -17.35 13.29
C PRO A 200 -6.44 -17.98 12.06
N VAL A 201 -6.21 -19.28 12.12
CA VAL A 201 -5.49 -20.07 11.09
C VAL A 201 -6.03 -19.87 9.67
N SER A 202 -7.33 -19.58 9.52
CA SER A 202 -7.98 -19.30 8.24
C SER A 202 -7.41 -18.08 7.49
N TYR A 203 -6.86 -17.09 8.21
CA TYR A 203 -6.30 -15.89 7.57
C TYR A 203 -4.82 -16.04 7.21
N THR A 204 -4.06 -16.85 7.93
CA THR A 204 -2.65 -17.12 7.62
C THR A 204 -2.51 -17.85 6.27
N HIS A 205 -3.43 -18.74 5.95
CA HIS A 205 -3.46 -19.44 4.65
C HIS A 205 -3.90 -18.54 3.46
N LEU A 206 -4.56 -17.41 3.75
CA LEU A 206 -5.02 -16.48 2.72
C LEU A 206 -3.95 -15.50 2.25
N THR A 207 -2.93 -15.26 3.06
CA THR A 207 -1.94 -14.20 2.83
C THR A 207 -0.51 -14.70 2.67
N LEU A 208 -0.20 -15.91 3.12
CA LEU A 208 1.14 -16.48 3.03
C LEU A 208 1.20 -17.57 1.96
N PRO A 209 2.28 -17.63 1.13
CA PRO A 209 2.51 -18.81 0.35
C PRO A 209 2.71 -19.97 1.31
N THR A 210 1.93 -21.02 1.13
CA THR A 210 2.21 -22.29 1.81
C THR A 210 3.57 -22.76 1.31
N SER A 211 4.60 -22.64 2.15
CA SER A 211 5.86 -23.36 1.93
C SER A 211 5.54 -24.84 1.80
N ARG A 212 5.72 -25.40 0.63
CA ARG A 212 5.87 -26.84 0.43
C ARG A 212 7.35 -27.17 0.42
#